data_9d8e91477689030e1b1a17f13b69737b
#
_entry.id   9d8e91477689030e1b1a17f13b69737b
#
_cell.length_a   1.000
_cell.length_b   1.000
_cell.length_c   1.000
_cell.angle_alpha   90.00
_cell.angle_beta   90.00
_cell.angle_gamma   90.00
#
_symmetry.space_group_name_H-M   'P 1'
#
loop_
_entity.id
_entity.type
_entity.pdbx_description
1 polymer ?
#
loop_
_entity_poly.entity_id
_entity_poly.type
_entity_poly.pdbx_seq_one_letter_code
_entity_poly.pdbx_strand_id
1 'polypeptide(L)'
;MTIPVKGEIQQVVLKTKRMETSIWTADTGETAATERSDVYARLEPSSPEPETPEQPAAPARELSYPMLLGGSEQTVYLDVSDEEILLWDNASGGQLIAVAKYAQAMQGAQDALQSCDFTDLDGDGSSELTAIFHFPNGTSANLVWFYTDGGFVYNPEFSILPGETSAAGE
;
A
#
# COMPACT_ATOMS: atom_id res chain seq x y z
N MET A 1 -3.73 24.27 -9.28
CA MET A 1 -3.78 25.37 -8.32
C MET A 1 -3.28 26.62 -9.03
N THR A 2 -4.17 27.55 -9.37
CA THR A 2 -3.80 28.74 -10.14
C THR A 2 -3.32 29.80 -9.15
N ILE A 3 -2.06 30.13 -9.22
CA ILE A 3 -1.50 31.22 -8.44
C ILE A 3 -1.79 32.53 -9.20
N PRO A 4 -2.41 33.52 -8.58
CA PRO A 4 -2.68 34.77 -9.25
C PRO A 4 -1.38 35.49 -9.61
N VAL A 5 -1.24 35.87 -10.87
CA VAL A 5 -0.02 36.51 -11.43
C VAL A 5 0.06 37.99 -11.10
N LYS A 6 -0.91 38.53 -10.41
CA LYS A 6 -0.97 39.96 -10.12
C LYS A 6 -1.43 40.20 -8.70
N GLY A 7 -0.48 40.31 -7.85
CA GLY A 7 -0.64 40.60 -6.44
C GLY A 7 0.66 40.29 -5.74
N GLU A 8 1.02 41.08 -4.83
CA GLU A 8 2.17 40.84 -3.98
C GLU A 8 1.90 39.64 -3.09
N ILE A 9 2.37 38.48 -3.53
CA ILE A 9 2.40 37.32 -2.67
C ILE A 9 3.62 37.50 -1.77
N GLN A 10 3.38 37.87 -0.55
CA GLN A 10 4.47 38.11 0.40
C GLN A 10 4.98 36.82 1.01
N GLN A 11 4.15 35.80 1.09
CA GLN A 11 4.53 34.51 1.62
C GLN A 11 3.61 33.38 1.12
N VAL A 12 4.21 32.27 0.74
CA VAL A 12 3.50 31.01 0.49
C VAL A 12 3.94 29.99 1.53
N VAL A 13 3.00 29.49 2.30
CA VAL A 13 3.22 28.45 3.30
C VAL A 13 2.56 27.16 2.82
N LEU A 14 3.33 26.12 2.62
CA LEU A 14 2.82 24.79 2.39
C LEU A 14 2.72 24.04 3.71
N LYS A 15 1.49 23.70 4.06
CA LYS A 15 1.23 22.81 5.19
C LYS A 15 1.16 21.40 4.69
N THR A 16 2.15 20.61 5.01
CA THR A 16 2.07 19.15 4.91
C THR A 16 1.61 18.60 6.25
N LYS A 17 1.14 17.36 6.27
CA LYS A 17 0.54 16.74 7.46
C LYS A 17 1.43 16.77 8.71
N ARG A 18 2.71 17.17 8.58
CA ARG A 18 3.71 17.17 9.67
C ARG A 18 4.64 18.37 9.72
N MET A 19 4.67 19.23 8.72
CA MET A 19 5.59 20.36 8.70
C MET A 19 4.95 21.57 8.04
N GLU A 20 5.10 22.72 8.69
CA GLU A 20 4.88 24.00 8.07
C GLU A 20 6.20 24.46 7.47
N THR A 21 6.29 24.50 6.16
CA THR A 21 7.48 24.98 5.48
C THR A 21 7.13 26.24 4.73
N SER A 22 7.76 27.33 5.11
CA SER A 22 7.70 28.58 4.33
C SER A 22 8.60 28.42 3.13
N ILE A 23 8.01 28.40 1.93
CA ILE A 23 8.75 28.13 0.71
C ILE A 23 9.09 29.37 -0.08
N TRP A 24 8.47 30.48 0.25
CA TRP A 24 8.74 31.67 -0.54
C TRP A 24 8.31 32.97 0.11
N THR A 25 9.13 33.99 0.01
CA THR A 25 8.81 35.37 0.31
C THR A 25 9.16 36.23 -0.89
N ALA A 26 8.20 36.90 -1.45
CA ALA A 26 8.47 37.90 -2.47
C ALA A 26 8.95 39.17 -1.76
N ASP A 27 10.14 39.56 -2.07
CA ASP A 27 10.69 40.82 -1.59
C ASP A 27 10.23 41.94 -2.52
N THR A 28 9.56 42.89 -1.97
CA THR A 28 9.23 44.17 -2.63
C THR A 28 10.21 45.21 -2.23
N GLY A 29 11.45 45.03 -2.57
CA GLY A 29 12.37 46.13 -2.66
C GLY A 29 13.12 46.50 -1.40
N GLU A 30 14.32 46.75 -1.68
CA GLU A 30 15.28 47.64 -1.03
C GLU A 30 15.35 47.73 0.50
N THR A 31 16.51 47.39 0.97
CA THR A 31 17.15 47.87 2.19
C THR A 31 17.28 46.92 3.37
N ALA A 32 17.24 45.66 3.19
CA ALA A 32 17.54 44.78 4.32
C ALA A 32 18.82 43.94 4.20
N ALA A 33 19.66 44.20 3.18
CA ALA A 33 20.84 43.37 2.92
C ALA A 33 22.07 43.68 3.80
N THR A 34 22.08 44.77 4.55
CA THR A 34 23.31 45.21 5.21
C THR A 34 23.36 44.83 6.69
N GLU A 35 22.26 44.47 7.31
CA GLU A 35 22.28 44.15 8.76
C GLU A 35 22.20 42.67 9.10
N ARG A 36 22.16 41.79 8.11
CA ARG A 36 22.01 40.34 8.36
C ARG A 36 23.33 39.59 8.51
N SER A 37 24.46 40.23 8.29
CA SER A 37 25.74 39.54 8.33
C SER A 37 26.17 39.18 9.78
N ASP A 38 25.72 39.94 10.74
CA ASP A 38 26.16 39.74 12.14
C ASP A 38 25.27 38.76 12.93
N VAL A 39 24.09 38.45 12.43
CA VAL A 39 23.16 37.56 13.14
C VAL A 39 23.48 36.09 12.89
N TYR A 40 24.08 35.76 11.75
CA TYR A 40 24.42 34.37 11.43
C TYR A 40 25.71 33.86 12.07
N ALA A 41 26.54 34.76 12.59
CA ALA A 41 27.81 34.37 13.23
C ALA A 41 27.66 33.82 14.65
N ARG A 42 26.41 33.74 15.17
CA ARG A 42 26.18 33.33 16.57
C ARG A 42 25.16 32.17 16.70
N LEU A 43 24.99 31.38 15.66
CA LEU A 43 24.34 30.09 15.80
C LEU A 43 25.42 29.05 16.09
N GLU A 44 25.68 28.85 17.36
CA GLU A 44 26.45 27.71 17.81
C GLU A 44 25.69 26.44 17.40
N PRO A 45 26.37 25.44 16.81
CA PRO A 45 25.75 24.15 16.48
C PRO A 45 25.64 23.35 17.77
N SER A 46 24.57 23.50 18.49
CA SER A 46 24.28 22.57 19.58
C SER A 46 22.80 22.50 19.89
N SER A 47 22.13 21.71 19.13
CA SER A 47 21.06 20.89 19.66
C SER A 47 21.12 19.59 18.88
N PRO A 48 21.32 18.45 19.53
CA PRO A 48 21.10 17.19 18.83
C PRO A 48 19.68 17.25 18.29
N GLU A 49 19.57 17.07 16.99
CA GLU A 49 18.33 16.85 16.29
C GLU A 49 17.55 15.81 17.12
N PRO A 50 16.30 16.09 17.55
CA PRO A 50 15.55 15.10 18.29
C PRO A 50 15.49 13.87 17.39
N GLU A 51 16.14 12.81 17.82
CA GLU A 51 16.02 11.50 17.19
C GLU A 51 14.52 11.23 17.08
N THR A 52 14.01 11.30 15.86
CA THR A 52 12.64 10.87 15.56
C THR A 52 12.57 9.46 16.09
N PRO A 53 11.67 9.13 17.03
CA PRO A 53 11.58 7.78 17.54
C PRO A 53 11.39 6.89 16.32
N GLU A 54 12.35 6.00 16.09
CA GLU A 54 12.30 5.00 15.04
C GLU A 54 11.02 4.21 15.27
N GLN A 55 10.02 4.51 14.44
CA GLN A 55 8.77 3.78 14.47
C GLN A 55 9.14 2.33 14.22
N PRO A 56 8.78 1.40 15.12
CA PRO A 56 9.14 0.00 14.94
C PRO A 56 8.73 -0.43 13.52
N ALA A 57 9.71 -0.94 12.78
CA ALA A 57 9.46 -1.42 11.43
C ALA A 57 8.32 -2.44 11.50
N ALA A 58 7.32 -2.29 10.65
CA ALA A 58 6.27 -3.28 10.54
C ALA A 58 6.93 -4.66 10.28
N PRO A 59 6.41 -5.74 10.87
CA PRO A 59 6.95 -7.06 10.63
C PRO A 59 7.01 -7.34 9.13
N ALA A 60 8.10 -7.94 8.69
CA ALA A 60 8.26 -8.27 7.28
C ALA A 60 7.24 -9.35 6.88
N ARG A 61 6.61 -9.17 5.73
CA ARG A 61 5.71 -10.16 5.12
C ARG A 61 6.55 -11.31 4.57
N GLU A 62 6.21 -12.52 4.95
CA GLU A 62 6.97 -13.72 4.57
C GLU A 62 6.49 -14.32 3.24
N LEU A 63 5.22 -14.11 2.89
CA LEU A 63 4.61 -14.66 1.69
C LEU A 63 4.86 -13.73 0.50
N SER A 64 5.55 -14.23 -0.52
CA SER A 64 5.81 -13.47 -1.75
C SER A 64 5.61 -14.33 -2.99
N TYR A 65 5.03 -13.74 -4.04
CA TYR A 65 4.67 -14.42 -5.28
C TYR A 65 4.96 -13.54 -6.49
N PRO A 66 5.33 -14.13 -7.65
CA PRO A 66 5.31 -13.42 -8.92
C PRO A 66 3.85 -13.23 -9.37
N MET A 67 3.54 -12.07 -9.92
CA MET A 67 2.23 -11.71 -10.43
C MET A 67 2.40 -10.92 -11.73
N LEU A 68 1.59 -11.19 -12.75
CA LEU A 68 1.46 -10.35 -13.93
C LEU A 68 0.44 -9.24 -13.67
N LEU A 69 0.79 -8.03 -14.05
CA LEU A 69 -0.11 -6.89 -14.00
C LEU A 69 0.05 -6.05 -15.27
N GLY A 70 -0.98 -6.06 -16.11
CA GLY A 70 -0.94 -5.39 -17.42
C GLY A 70 0.21 -5.87 -18.30
N GLY A 71 0.51 -7.18 -18.28
CA GLY A 71 1.59 -7.80 -19.04
C GLY A 71 3.00 -7.60 -18.47
N SER A 72 3.12 -7.01 -17.28
CA SER A 72 4.41 -6.84 -16.59
C SER A 72 4.47 -7.71 -15.35
N GLU A 73 5.54 -8.50 -15.20
CA GLU A 73 5.76 -9.31 -14.01
C GLU A 73 6.31 -8.45 -12.88
N GLN A 74 5.74 -8.61 -11.69
CA GLN A 74 6.22 -8.01 -10.46
C GLN A 74 6.09 -8.99 -9.28
N THR A 75 6.87 -8.78 -8.24
CA THR A 75 6.75 -9.53 -6.99
C THR A 75 5.76 -8.84 -6.08
N VAL A 76 4.78 -9.58 -5.57
CA VAL A 76 3.82 -9.10 -4.57
C VAL A 76 4.03 -9.82 -3.24
N TYR A 77 3.75 -9.12 -2.15
CA TYR A 77 3.86 -9.62 -0.79
C TYR A 77 2.47 -9.65 -0.16
N LEU A 78 2.12 -10.77 0.46
CA LEU A 78 0.78 -10.98 0.99
C LEU A 78 0.72 -10.74 2.50
N ASP A 79 -0.39 -10.16 2.91
CA ASP A 79 -0.82 -10.07 4.29
C ASP A 79 -2.25 -10.62 4.37
N VAL A 80 -2.43 -11.70 5.12
CA VAL A 80 -3.67 -12.49 5.14
C VAL A 80 -4.37 -12.24 6.46
N SER A 81 -5.63 -11.88 6.40
CA SER A 81 -6.50 -11.66 7.56
C SER A 81 -7.75 -12.53 7.49
N ASP A 82 -8.65 -12.40 8.46
CA ASP A 82 -9.93 -13.10 8.45
C ASP A 82 -10.95 -12.55 7.45
N GLU A 83 -10.69 -11.39 6.84
CA GLU A 83 -11.63 -10.70 5.96
C GLU A 83 -11.12 -10.60 4.52
N GLU A 84 -9.79 -10.53 4.33
CA GLU A 84 -9.19 -10.22 3.04
C GLU A 84 -7.72 -10.62 2.95
N ILE A 85 -7.21 -10.71 1.74
CA ILE A 85 -5.79 -10.77 1.43
C ILE A 85 -5.37 -9.39 0.89
N LEU A 86 -4.38 -8.78 1.53
CA LEU A 86 -3.76 -7.54 1.09
C LEU A 86 -2.50 -7.84 0.29
N LEU A 87 -2.35 -7.19 -0.86
CA LEU A 87 -1.19 -7.35 -1.74
C LEU A 87 -0.36 -6.06 -1.71
N TRP A 88 0.93 -6.20 -1.45
CA TRP A 88 1.86 -5.10 -1.28
C TRP A 88 3.04 -5.21 -2.25
N ASP A 89 3.63 -4.08 -2.61
CA ASP A 89 4.81 -4.03 -3.48
C ASP A 89 6.13 -4.31 -2.74
N ASN A 90 6.10 -4.41 -1.42
CA ASN A 90 7.31 -4.59 -0.62
C ASN A 90 7.04 -5.45 0.64
N ALA A 91 8.06 -6.21 1.06
CA ALA A 91 8.00 -7.07 2.24
C ALA A 91 7.78 -6.29 3.55
N SER A 92 8.32 -5.08 3.68
CA SER A 92 8.13 -4.25 4.86
C SER A 92 7.83 -2.80 4.45
N GLY A 93 6.68 -2.27 4.89
CA GLY A 93 6.17 -1.00 4.39
C GLY A 93 5.60 -1.17 2.97
N GLY A 94 5.91 -0.24 2.08
CA GLY A 94 5.47 -0.27 0.69
C GLY A 94 4.05 0.26 0.45
N GLN A 95 3.61 0.14 -0.79
CA GLN A 95 2.27 0.54 -1.22
C GLN A 95 1.36 -0.68 -1.32
N LEU A 96 0.10 -0.50 -0.92
CA LEU A 96 -0.94 -1.48 -1.18
C LEU A 96 -1.25 -1.47 -2.69
N ILE A 97 -1.03 -2.61 -3.34
CA ILE A 97 -1.29 -2.79 -4.78
C ILE A 97 -2.76 -3.12 -5.00
N ALA A 98 -3.28 -4.11 -4.26
CA ALA A 98 -4.64 -4.61 -4.41
C ALA A 98 -5.15 -5.26 -3.12
N VAL A 99 -6.46 -5.49 -3.10
CA VAL A 99 -7.17 -6.18 -2.01
C VAL A 99 -8.05 -7.27 -2.61
N ALA A 100 -7.93 -8.48 -2.09
CA ALA A 100 -8.80 -9.60 -2.42
C ALA A 100 -9.71 -9.92 -1.23
N LYS A 101 -10.94 -9.41 -1.26
CA LYS A 101 -11.93 -9.63 -0.18
C LYS A 101 -12.57 -10.99 -0.29
N TYR A 102 -12.77 -11.63 0.85
CA TYR A 102 -13.56 -12.86 0.92
C TYR A 102 -15.06 -12.55 0.77
N ALA A 103 -15.82 -13.52 0.25
CA ALA A 103 -17.28 -13.42 0.19
C ALA A 103 -17.91 -13.36 1.60
N GLN A 104 -17.24 -13.96 2.58
CA GLN A 104 -17.59 -13.95 4.00
C GLN A 104 -16.31 -14.03 4.82
N ALA A 105 -16.35 -13.53 6.04
CA ALA A 105 -15.19 -13.63 6.95
C ALA A 105 -14.82 -15.10 7.21
N MET A 106 -13.52 -15.39 7.17
CA MET A 106 -12.98 -16.73 7.36
C MET A 106 -12.03 -16.73 8.55
N GLN A 107 -12.56 -17.04 9.74
CA GLN A 107 -11.76 -17.02 10.96
C GLN A 107 -10.57 -17.99 10.88
N GLY A 108 -9.39 -17.49 11.22
CA GLY A 108 -8.15 -18.25 11.16
C GLY A 108 -7.62 -18.46 9.74
N ALA A 109 -8.02 -17.62 8.77
CA ALA A 109 -7.56 -17.73 7.38
C ALA A 109 -6.03 -17.65 7.26
N GLN A 110 -5.38 -16.81 8.06
CA GLN A 110 -3.93 -16.70 8.05
C GLN A 110 -3.24 -18.04 8.34
N ASP A 111 -3.72 -18.77 9.34
CA ASP A 111 -3.15 -20.08 9.73
C ASP A 111 -3.63 -21.21 8.81
N ALA A 112 -4.77 -21.03 8.16
CA ALA A 112 -5.37 -22.02 7.27
C ALA A 112 -4.85 -21.94 5.84
N LEU A 113 -4.21 -20.82 5.44
CA LEU A 113 -3.70 -20.65 4.09
C LEU A 113 -2.63 -21.70 3.78
N GLN A 114 -2.89 -22.53 2.78
CA GLN A 114 -1.95 -23.56 2.33
C GLN A 114 -1.14 -23.12 1.13
N SER A 115 -1.77 -22.48 0.16
CA SER A 115 -1.11 -21.99 -1.04
C SER A 115 -1.86 -20.84 -1.67
N CYS A 116 -1.10 -19.97 -2.34
CA CYS A 116 -1.59 -18.99 -3.30
C CYS A 116 -0.92 -19.21 -4.65
N ASP A 117 -1.63 -18.88 -5.70
CA ASP A 117 -1.11 -18.89 -7.07
C ASP A 117 -1.65 -17.67 -7.82
N PHE A 118 -0.81 -17.14 -8.73
CA PHE A 118 -1.13 -16.02 -9.59
C PHE A 118 -0.94 -16.45 -11.03
N THR A 119 -2.04 -16.71 -11.71
CA THR A 119 -2.04 -17.22 -13.10
C THR A 119 -3.02 -16.40 -13.92
N ASP A 120 -2.61 -15.98 -15.10
CA ASP A 120 -3.50 -15.34 -16.09
C ASP A 120 -4.44 -16.41 -16.66
N LEU A 121 -5.65 -16.52 -16.10
CA LEU A 121 -6.63 -17.57 -16.44
C LEU A 121 -7.49 -17.19 -17.64
N ASP A 122 -7.72 -15.92 -17.90
CA ASP A 122 -8.57 -15.46 -18.99
C ASP A 122 -7.78 -14.87 -20.17
N GLY A 123 -6.47 -14.70 -20.03
CA GLY A 123 -5.59 -14.26 -21.10
C GLY A 123 -5.60 -12.75 -21.33
N ASP A 124 -5.99 -11.97 -20.34
CA ASP A 124 -6.04 -10.50 -20.43
C ASP A 124 -4.71 -9.81 -20.13
N GLY A 125 -3.71 -10.57 -19.69
CA GLY A 125 -2.37 -10.09 -19.33
C GLY A 125 -2.24 -9.68 -17.87
N SER A 126 -3.25 -9.93 -17.06
CA SER A 126 -3.22 -9.78 -15.61
C SER A 126 -3.41 -11.14 -14.95
N SER A 127 -2.82 -11.36 -13.77
CA SER A 127 -2.99 -12.62 -13.07
C SER A 127 -4.21 -12.61 -12.18
N GLU A 128 -4.99 -13.68 -12.23
CA GLU A 128 -5.98 -14.03 -11.23
C GLU A 128 -5.29 -14.59 -9.99
N LEU A 129 -5.90 -14.35 -8.83
CA LEU A 129 -5.49 -14.94 -7.57
C LEU A 129 -6.31 -16.18 -7.26
N THR A 130 -5.63 -17.30 -7.02
CA THR A 130 -6.22 -18.51 -6.45
C THR A 130 -5.61 -18.75 -5.08
N ALA A 131 -6.42 -18.98 -4.04
CA ALA A 131 -5.95 -19.30 -2.70
C ALA A 131 -6.67 -20.53 -2.13
N ILE A 132 -5.89 -21.45 -1.58
CA ILE A 132 -6.36 -22.69 -0.98
C ILE A 132 -6.18 -22.62 0.53
N PHE A 133 -7.23 -22.90 1.27
CA PHE A 133 -7.27 -22.91 2.72
C PHE A 133 -7.65 -24.27 3.25
N HIS A 134 -6.94 -24.73 4.31
CA HIS A 134 -7.28 -25.92 5.06
C HIS A 134 -7.43 -25.56 6.52
N PHE A 135 -8.64 -25.58 7.02
CA PHE A 135 -8.95 -25.19 8.40
C PHE A 135 -8.75 -26.38 9.38
N PRO A 136 -8.41 -26.08 10.67
CA PRO A 136 -8.22 -27.13 11.67
C PRO A 136 -9.45 -28.01 11.92
N ASN A 137 -10.65 -27.53 11.61
CA ASN A 137 -11.90 -28.27 11.71
C ASN A 137 -12.10 -29.30 10.57
N GLY A 138 -11.14 -29.42 9.66
CA GLY A 138 -11.17 -30.32 8.52
C GLY A 138 -11.91 -29.77 7.29
N THR A 139 -12.41 -28.54 7.32
CA THR A 139 -12.97 -27.90 6.13
C THR A 139 -11.89 -27.29 5.26
N SER A 140 -12.17 -27.14 3.97
CA SER A 140 -11.27 -26.51 3.01
C SER A 140 -12.02 -25.47 2.21
N ALA A 141 -11.31 -24.47 1.72
CA ALA A 141 -11.82 -23.53 0.73
C ALA A 141 -10.84 -23.42 -0.44
N ASN A 142 -11.37 -23.17 -1.61
CA ASN A 142 -10.60 -22.80 -2.80
C ASN A 142 -11.24 -21.54 -3.36
N LEU A 143 -10.57 -20.42 -3.25
CA LEU A 143 -11.13 -19.13 -3.61
C LEU A 143 -10.38 -18.57 -4.81
N VAL A 144 -11.12 -17.98 -5.73
CA VAL A 144 -10.59 -17.37 -6.95
C VAL A 144 -11.11 -15.95 -7.08
N TRP A 145 -10.19 -15.05 -7.41
CA TRP A 145 -10.49 -13.65 -7.71
C TRP A 145 -9.92 -13.29 -9.06
N PHE A 146 -10.70 -12.61 -9.86
CA PHE A 146 -10.27 -12.03 -11.12
C PHE A 146 -9.78 -10.59 -10.90
N TYR A 147 -8.69 -10.23 -11.55
CA TYR A 147 -8.17 -8.88 -11.49
C TYR A 147 -8.93 -7.98 -12.46
N THR A 148 -9.55 -6.93 -11.97
CA THR A 148 -10.37 -6.01 -12.77
C THR A 148 -10.24 -4.59 -12.23
N ASP A 149 -10.01 -3.62 -13.11
CA ASP A 149 -10.01 -2.19 -12.78
C ASP A 149 -9.12 -1.81 -11.56
N GLY A 150 -7.96 -2.48 -11.41
CA GLY A 150 -7.02 -2.18 -10.35
C GLY A 150 -7.30 -2.87 -9.01
N GLY A 151 -8.12 -3.92 -9.00
CA GLY A 151 -8.43 -4.72 -7.81
C GLY A 151 -8.84 -6.13 -8.12
N PHE A 152 -8.93 -6.95 -7.08
CA PHE A 152 -9.40 -8.33 -7.17
C PHE A 152 -10.89 -8.43 -6.85
N VAL A 153 -11.65 -9.01 -7.76
CA VAL A 153 -13.08 -9.28 -7.61
C VAL A 153 -13.29 -10.76 -7.40
N TYR A 154 -13.91 -11.13 -6.27
CA TYR A 154 -14.24 -12.51 -5.95
C TYR A 154 -15.13 -13.13 -7.02
N ASN A 155 -14.74 -14.34 -7.48
CA ASN A 155 -15.50 -15.09 -8.47
C ASN A 155 -16.13 -16.35 -7.85
N PRO A 156 -17.46 -16.37 -7.61
CA PRO A 156 -18.14 -17.50 -6.97
C PRO A 156 -18.23 -18.73 -7.87
N GLU A 157 -18.15 -18.58 -9.20
CA GLU A 157 -18.26 -19.71 -10.14
C GLU A 157 -17.02 -20.61 -10.10
N PHE A 158 -15.86 -20.04 -9.79
CA PHE A 158 -14.59 -20.77 -9.68
C PHE A 158 -14.17 -21.03 -8.24
N SER A 159 -14.98 -20.60 -7.26
CA SER A 159 -14.64 -20.70 -5.85
C SER A 159 -15.47 -21.77 -5.16
N ILE A 160 -14.89 -22.35 -4.10
CA ILE A 160 -15.55 -23.29 -3.17
C ILE A 160 -15.35 -22.71 -1.76
N LEU A 161 -16.44 -22.36 -1.10
CA LEU A 161 -16.40 -21.84 0.27
C LEU A 161 -16.22 -22.97 1.30
N PRO A 162 -15.74 -22.63 2.54
CA PRO A 162 -15.58 -23.63 3.59
C PRO A 162 -16.91 -24.36 3.89
N GLY A 163 -16.89 -25.69 3.81
CA GLY A 163 -18.06 -26.52 4.04
C GLY A 163 -18.97 -26.75 2.83
N GLU A 164 -18.67 -26.13 1.70
CA GLU A 164 -19.30 -26.46 0.42
C GLU A 164 -18.58 -27.66 -0.22
N THR A 165 -19.32 -28.55 -0.83
CA THR A 165 -18.76 -29.62 -1.67
C THR A 165 -18.76 -29.13 -3.11
N SER A 166 -17.64 -29.30 -3.82
CA SER A 166 -17.61 -29.06 -5.26
C SER A 166 -18.71 -29.83 -5.92
N ALA A 167 -19.65 -29.15 -6.57
CA ALA A 167 -20.65 -29.75 -7.42
C ALA A 167 -20.05 -30.19 -8.79
N ALA A 168 -18.82 -30.70 -8.75
CA ALA A 168 -18.14 -31.18 -9.95
C ALA A 168 -18.61 -32.58 -10.28
N GLY A 169 -19.50 -32.66 -11.23
CA GLY A 169 -19.61 -33.75 -12.23
C GLY A 169 -20.50 -34.94 -11.87
N GLU A 170 -21.71 -34.93 -12.37
CA GLU A 170 -22.29 -36.13 -12.97
C GLU A 170 -22.16 -36.05 -14.50
#